data_deb0a64e4d394d0c0db7904dabad9ea4
#
_entry.id   deb0a64e4d394d0c0db7904dabad9ea4
#
_cell.length_a   1.000
_cell.length_b   1.000
_cell.length_c   1.000
_cell.angle_alpha   90.00
_cell.angle_beta   90.00
_cell.angle_gamma   90.00
#
_symmetry.space_group_name_H-M   'P 1'
#
loop_
_entity.id
_entity.type
_entity.pdbx_description
1 polymer ?
#
loop_
_entity_poly.entity_id
_entity_poly.type
_entity_poly.pdbx_seq_one_letter_code
_entity_poly.pdbx_strand_id
1 'polypeptide(L)'
;MSNEKKAVPVEERLKEESFSSNMHGTLALAEEAKEFKVEDYEIPESYKKDYLRLLPANVNTVYFYWEITDKLLSPFDGEFETFALKLYEKTQKGESEILGFYFKERVSSKYVNAYLASKNIVAAIGVIDRSGRFTELLRSNDVKMCTDKITQTNEEVWMSKQSEWMELIRASIPVSHFAHA
;
A
#
# COMPACT_ATOMS: atom_id res chain seq x y z
N MET A 1 0.78 -16.84 -44.59
CA MET A 1 2.15 -16.30 -44.39
C MET A 1 2.14 -15.50 -43.12
N SER A 2 2.49 -16.16 -42.03
CA SER A 2 2.48 -15.58 -40.67
C SER A 2 3.83 -14.94 -40.42
N ASN A 3 3.80 -13.66 -40.08
CA ASN A 3 4.98 -12.87 -39.74
C ASN A 3 5.18 -12.94 -38.22
N GLU A 4 5.98 -13.89 -37.75
CA GLU A 4 6.46 -13.95 -36.36
C GLU A 4 7.48 -12.84 -36.15
N LYS A 5 7.09 -11.83 -35.38
CA LYS A 5 8.04 -10.84 -34.81
C LYS A 5 8.81 -11.51 -33.68
N LYS A 6 10.07 -11.87 -33.96
CA LYS A 6 11.04 -12.28 -32.92
C LYS A 6 11.22 -11.15 -31.91
N ALA A 7 10.93 -11.44 -30.63
CA ALA A 7 11.25 -10.55 -29.55
C ALA A 7 12.78 -10.47 -29.37
N VAL A 8 13.32 -9.27 -29.37
CA VAL A 8 14.74 -9.00 -29.11
C VAL A 8 14.98 -9.09 -27.60
N PRO A 9 16.03 -9.78 -27.13
CA PRO A 9 16.34 -9.89 -25.71
C PRO A 9 16.61 -8.53 -25.06
N VAL A 10 16.18 -8.37 -23.82
CA VAL A 10 16.25 -7.10 -23.03
C VAL A 10 17.68 -6.58 -22.87
N GLU A 11 18.68 -7.45 -22.92
CA GLU A 11 20.11 -7.07 -22.80
C GLU A 11 20.63 -6.26 -23.98
N GLU A 12 20.02 -6.34 -25.16
CA GLU A 12 20.47 -5.59 -26.33
C GLU A 12 19.93 -4.16 -26.37
N ARG A 13 18.84 -3.87 -25.61
CA ARG A 13 18.23 -2.53 -25.50
C ARG A 13 19.00 -1.57 -24.59
N LEU A 14 19.81 -2.09 -23.67
CA LEU A 14 20.56 -1.26 -22.70
C LEU A 14 21.88 -0.71 -23.25
N LYS A 15 22.27 -1.07 -24.47
CA LYS A 15 23.54 -0.62 -25.08
C LYS A 15 23.42 0.64 -25.93
N GLU A 16 22.24 1.14 -26.22
CA GLU A 16 22.04 2.28 -27.11
C GLU A 16 21.77 3.62 -26.42
N GLU A 17 21.60 3.65 -25.10
CA GLU A 17 21.52 4.92 -24.37
C GLU A 17 22.83 5.26 -23.70
N SER A 18 23.80 5.71 -24.51
CA SER A 18 25.01 6.36 -23.97
C SER A 18 24.66 7.75 -23.47
N PHE A 19 24.29 7.86 -22.19
CA PHE A 19 24.27 9.14 -21.49
C PHE A 19 25.70 9.61 -21.28
N SER A 20 26.16 10.50 -22.15
CA SER A 20 27.42 11.21 -21.99
C SER A 20 27.27 12.23 -20.88
N SER A 21 27.64 11.88 -19.65
CA SER A 21 28.03 12.85 -18.64
C SER A 21 29.44 12.54 -18.17
N ASN A 22 30.38 13.39 -18.56
CA ASN A 22 31.74 13.44 -18.05
C ASN A 22 31.71 13.67 -16.54
N MET A 23 31.77 12.59 -15.75
CA MET A 23 32.20 12.63 -14.37
C MET A 23 33.39 11.69 -14.19
N HIS A 24 34.56 12.24 -14.30
CA HIS A 24 35.77 11.64 -13.79
C HIS A 24 35.72 11.70 -12.26
N GLY A 25 35.53 10.55 -11.64
CA GLY A 25 35.71 10.44 -10.20
C GLY A 25 34.62 9.68 -9.46
N THR A 26 34.40 8.39 -9.77
CA THR A 26 33.80 7.41 -8.83
C THR A 26 33.92 5.98 -9.37
N LEU A 27 35.10 5.57 -9.77
CA LEU A 27 35.37 4.17 -10.19
C LEU A 27 35.88 3.28 -9.04
N ALA A 28 35.74 3.70 -7.79
CA ALA A 28 36.24 2.94 -6.63
C ALA A 28 35.15 2.38 -5.70
N LEU A 29 33.85 2.49 -6.04
CA LEU A 29 32.77 1.96 -5.20
C LEU A 29 31.91 0.89 -5.89
N ALA A 30 32.36 0.36 -7.03
CA ALA A 30 31.59 -0.64 -7.79
C ALA A 30 31.95 -2.10 -7.45
N GLU A 31 32.83 -2.37 -6.50
CA GLU A 31 33.33 -3.73 -6.23
C GLU A 31 32.64 -4.46 -5.06
N GLU A 32 31.61 -3.90 -4.42
CA GLU A 32 30.81 -4.62 -3.43
C GLU A 32 29.31 -4.57 -3.71
N ALA A 33 28.90 -4.68 -4.94
CA ALA A 33 27.54 -5.11 -5.23
C ALA A 33 27.44 -6.61 -4.86
N LYS A 34 27.20 -6.91 -3.58
CA LYS A 34 26.77 -8.25 -3.17
C LYS A 34 25.59 -8.62 -4.08
N GLU A 35 25.78 -9.67 -4.88
CA GLU A 35 24.68 -10.30 -5.59
C GLU A 35 23.57 -10.55 -4.58
N PHE A 36 22.52 -9.73 -4.64
CA PHE A 36 21.29 -10.00 -3.90
C PHE A 36 20.69 -11.24 -4.54
N LYS A 37 21.00 -12.41 -3.98
CA LYS A 37 20.25 -13.63 -4.30
C LYS A 37 18.82 -13.36 -3.84
N VAL A 38 17.95 -13.03 -4.77
CA VAL A 38 16.52 -13.08 -4.55
C VAL A 38 16.21 -14.56 -4.33
N GLU A 39 16.17 -14.98 -3.06
CA GLU A 39 15.64 -16.28 -2.73
C GLU A 39 14.18 -16.27 -3.17
N ASP A 40 13.84 -17.22 -4.04
CA ASP A 40 12.48 -17.36 -4.57
C ASP A 40 11.61 -17.95 -3.45
N TYR A 41 11.07 -17.07 -2.61
CA TYR A 41 10.16 -17.47 -1.54
C TYR A 41 8.78 -17.74 -2.13
N GLU A 42 8.40 -19.00 -2.13
CA GLU A 42 7.02 -19.36 -2.43
C GLU A 42 6.09 -18.78 -1.34
N ILE A 43 5.22 -17.88 -1.74
CA ILE A 43 4.20 -17.33 -0.84
C ILE A 43 3.14 -18.42 -0.64
N PRO A 44 2.91 -18.91 0.59
CA PRO A 44 1.93 -19.95 0.83
C PRO A 44 0.51 -19.43 0.54
N GLU A 45 -0.34 -20.28 -0.03
CA GLU A 45 -1.75 -19.97 -0.27
C GLU A 45 -2.55 -19.71 1.01
N SER A 46 -2.12 -20.27 2.14
CA SER A 46 -2.76 -20.12 3.45
C SER A 46 -1.71 -20.14 4.57
N TYR A 47 -1.84 -19.26 5.52
CA TYR A 47 -1.01 -19.20 6.73
C TYR A 47 -1.62 -20.00 7.89
N LYS A 48 -2.82 -20.56 7.71
CA LYS A 48 -3.60 -21.32 8.72
C LYS A 48 -3.84 -20.51 9.99
N LYS A 49 -4.12 -19.23 9.84
CA LYS A 49 -4.37 -18.29 10.94
C LYS A 49 -5.60 -17.46 10.64
N ASP A 50 -6.43 -17.28 11.67
CA ASP A 50 -7.59 -16.41 11.57
C ASP A 50 -7.17 -14.95 11.61
N TYR A 51 -7.45 -14.20 10.58
CA TYR A 51 -7.23 -12.76 10.54
C TYR A 51 -8.12 -12.05 9.53
N LEU A 52 -8.37 -10.79 9.82
CA LEU A 52 -8.93 -9.81 8.91
C LEU A 52 -8.06 -8.57 9.00
N ARG A 53 -7.54 -8.10 7.86
CA ARG A 53 -6.74 -6.88 7.79
C ARG A 53 -7.39 -5.88 6.86
N LEU A 54 -7.32 -4.62 7.30
CA LEU A 54 -7.83 -3.47 6.59
C LEU A 54 -6.68 -2.51 6.34
N LEU A 55 -6.47 -2.14 5.07
CA LEU A 55 -5.41 -1.23 4.65
C LEU A 55 -6.00 -0.11 3.78
N PRO A 56 -5.64 1.16 4.02
CA PRO A 56 -6.05 2.23 3.14
C PRO A 56 -5.26 2.15 1.83
N ALA A 57 -5.95 2.11 0.70
CA ALA A 57 -5.34 2.14 -0.63
C ALA A 57 -5.30 3.57 -1.19
N ASN A 58 -6.36 4.34 -0.97
CA ASN A 58 -6.44 5.77 -1.26
C ASN A 58 -7.53 6.41 -0.40
N VAL A 59 -7.89 7.66 -0.65
CA VAL A 59 -8.86 8.44 0.14
C VAL A 59 -10.23 7.76 0.28
N ASN A 60 -10.65 7.03 -0.77
CA ASN A 60 -11.98 6.40 -0.86
C ASN A 60 -11.92 4.89 -1.09
N THR A 61 -10.72 4.29 -1.11
CA THR A 61 -10.57 2.87 -1.38
C THR A 61 -9.82 2.21 -0.24
N VAL A 62 -10.35 1.08 0.21
CA VAL A 62 -9.70 0.21 1.19
C VAL A 62 -9.46 -1.17 0.58
N TYR A 63 -8.39 -1.78 1.02
CA TYR A 63 -8.03 -3.14 0.69
C TYR A 63 -8.24 -4.01 1.91
N PHE A 64 -8.99 -5.10 1.73
CA PHE A 64 -9.21 -6.14 2.72
C PHE A 64 -8.45 -7.39 2.33
N TYR A 65 -7.91 -8.09 3.29
CA TYR A 65 -7.51 -9.47 3.13
C TYR A 65 -7.83 -10.25 4.40
N TRP A 66 -8.27 -11.49 4.23
CA TRP A 66 -8.72 -12.33 5.32
C TRP A 66 -8.38 -13.79 5.09
N GLU A 67 -8.29 -14.49 6.22
CA GLU A 67 -8.23 -15.95 6.27
C GLU A 67 -9.09 -16.43 7.43
N ILE A 68 -9.97 -17.40 7.16
CA ILE A 68 -10.90 -18.00 8.09
C ILE A 68 -10.60 -19.50 8.15
N THR A 69 -10.16 -19.98 9.33
CA THR A 69 -9.83 -21.39 9.51
C THR A 69 -11.04 -22.24 9.88
N ASP A 70 -10.95 -23.57 9.65
CA ASP A 70 -11.99 -24.51 10.08
C ASP A 70 -12.20 -24.48 11.59
N LYS A 71 -11.13 -24.20 12.36
CA LYS A 71 -11.21 -24.08 13.81
C LYS A 71 -12.16 -22.97 14.26
N LEU A 72 -12.13 -21.82 13.58
CA LEU A 72 -13.00 -20.69 13.89
C LEU A 72 -14.48 -21.00 13.55
N LEU A 73 -14.71 -21.84 12.55
CA LEU A 73 -16.06 -22.21 12.09
C LEU A 73 -16.64 -23.39 12.84
N SER A 74 -15.83 -24.15 13.60
CA SER A 74 -16.30 -25.36 14.30
C SER A 74 -17.53 -25.15 15.21
N PRO A 75 -17.73 -24.00 15.87
CA PRO A 75 -18.93 -23.79 16.69
C PRO A 75 -20.24 -23.65 15.89
N PHE A 76 -20.15 -23.39 14.58
CA PHE A 76 -21.32 -23.13 13.73
C PHE A 76 -21.78 -24.37 12.95
N ASP A 77 -20.98 -25.43 12.93
CA ASP A 77 -21.25 -26.79 12.38
C ASP A 77 -22.04 -26.80 11.05
N GLY A 78 -21.79 -25.80 10.18
CA GLY A 78 -22.49 -25.64 8.90
C GLY A 78 -23.87 -24.98 8.98
N GLU A 79 -24.29 -24.46 10.12
CA GLU A 79 -25.61 -23.81 10.29
C GLU A 79 -25.71 -22.39 9.73
N PHE A 80 -24.75 -21.96 8.93
CA PHE A 80 -24.77 -20.63 8.29
C PHE A 80 -24.89 -20.74 6.77
N GLU A 81 -25.44 -19.72 6.12
CA GLU A 81 -25.65 -19.68 4.68
C GLU A 81 -24.45 -19.08 3.93
N THR A 82 -23.86 -18.03 4.49
CA THR A 82 -22.80 -17.26 3.82
C THR A 82 -22.01 -16.45 4.82
N PHE A 83 -20.81 -16.02 4.39
CA PHE A 83 -20.07 -15.00 5.10
C PHE A 83 -20.52 -13.61 4.70
N ALA A 84 -20.40 -12.67 5.62
CA ALA A 84 -20.57 -11.25 5.35
C ALA A 84 -19.40 -10.46 5.90
N LEU A 85 -18.92 -9.49 5.13
CA LEU A 85 -18.03 -8.46 5.61
C LEU A 85 -18.83 -7.16 5.74
N LYS A 86 -18.70 -6.51 6.89
CA LYS A 86 -19.30 -5.23 7.20
C LYS A 86 -18.22 -4.21 7.53
N LEU A 87 -18.33 -3.02 6.95
CA LEU A 87 -17.46 -1.88 7.21
C LEU A 87 -18.19 -0.86 8.04
N TYR A 88 -17.58 -0.43 9.14
CA TYR A 88 -18.15 0.52 10.09
C TYR A 88 -17.30 1.79 10.17
N GLU A 89 -17.97 2.92 10.35
CA GLU A 89 -17.36 4.15 10.82
C GLU A 89 -17.39 4.20 12.35
N LYS A 90 -16.23 4.40 12.97
CA LYS A 90 -16.11 4.63 14.41
C LYS A 90 -16.26 6.10 14.71
N THR A 91 -17.25 6.43 15.51
CA THR A 91 -17.51 7.78 16.00
C THR A 91 -17.52 7.81 17.53
N GLN A 92 -17.51 8.99 18.12
CA GLN A 92 -17.66 9.12 19.59
C GLN A 92 -18.99 8.57 20.13
N LYS A 93 -20.00 8.45 19.25
CA LYS A 93 -21.36 7.94 19.59
C LYS A 93 -21.50 6.44 19.40
N GLY A 94 -20.48 5.77 18.85
CA GLY A 94 -20.51 4.35 18.53
C GLY A 94 -20.11 4.06 17.08
N GLU A 95 -20.41 2.85 16.64
CA GLU A 95 -20.12 2.36 15.28
C GLU A 95 -21.37 2.47 14.39
N SER A 96 -21.18 2.94 13.17
CA SER A 96 -22.23 3.04 12.16
C SER A 96 -21.82 2.24 10.92
N GLU A 97 -22.65 1.34 10.44
CA GLU A 97 -22.40 0.57 9.23
C GLU A 97 -22.39 1.48 8.00
N ILE A 98 -21.31 1.43 7.21
CA ILE A 98 -21.15 2.16 5.96
C ILE A 98 -21.63 1.30 4.80
N LEU A 99 -21.18 0.04 4.76
CA LEU A 99 -21.49 -0.92 3.71
C LEU A 99 -21.25 -2.35 4.20
N GLY A 100 -21.86 -3.30 3.51
CA GLY A 100 -21.60 -4.72 3.70
C GLY A 100 -21.71 -5.47 2.39
N PHE A 101 -21.06 -6.62 2.30
CA PHE A 101 -21.18 -7.53 1.16
C PHE A 101 -21.02 -8.98 1.60
N TYR A 102 -21.58 -9.89 0.81
CA TYR A 102 -21.54 -11.33 1.06
C TYR A 102 -20.43 -11.96 0.22
N PHE A 103 -19.85 -13.06 0.74
CA PHE A 103 -18.82 -13.83 0.05
C PHE A 103 -18.83 -15.29 0.55
N LYS A 104 -18.05 -16.16 -0.13
CA LYS A 104 -17.98 -17.60 0.22
C LYS A 104 -16.54 -18.07 0.48
N GLU A 105 -15.58 -17.34 -0.02
CA GLU A 105 -14.16 -17.68 0.03
C GLU A 105 -13.61 -17.52 1.44
N ARG A 106 -12.94 -18.55 1.96
CA ARG A 106 -12.32 -18.52 3.30
C ARG A 106 -11.01 -17.76 3.32
N VAL A 107 -10.29 -17.78 2.22
CA VAL A 107 -9.04 -17.02 2.03
C VAL A 107 -9.24 -16.16 0.79
N SER A 108 -9.19 -14.85 0.94
CA SER A 108 -9.33 -13.94 -0.20
C SER A 108 -8.93 -12.52 0.15
N SER A 109 -8.95 -11.68 -0.86
CA SER A 109 -8.71 -10.24 -0.72
C SER A 109 -9.64 -9.45 -1.64
N LYS A 110 -9.91 -8.19 -1.28
CA LYS A 110 -10.81 -7.34 -2.06
C LYS A 110 -10.51 -5.86 -1.88
N TYR A 111 -10.56 -5.12 -2.99
CA TYR A 111 -10.64 -3.67 -2.95
C TYR A 111 -12.11 -3.24 -2.90
N VAL A 112 -12.40 -2.29 -2.02
CA VAL A 112 -13.74 -1.71 -1.88
C VAL A 112 -13.63 -0.21 -1.94
N ASN A 113 -14.45 0.39 -2.80
CA ASN A 113 -14.53 1.84 -2.98
C ASN A 113 -15.82 2.35 -2.32
N ALA A 114 -15.66 3.33 -1.41
CA ALA A 114 -16.75 4.00 -0.73
C ALA A 114 -16.31 5.41 -0.32
N TYR A 115 -17.25 6.27 0.08
CA TYR A 115 -16.89 7.59 0.59
C TYR A 115 -16.33 7.50 2.02
N LEU A 116 -14.99 7.41 2.12
CA LEU A 116 -14.28 7.10 3.36
C LEU A 116 -13.37 8.24 3.85
N ALA A 117 -13.24 9.31 3.08
CA ALA A 117 -12.35 10.43 3.40
C ALA A 117 -12.50 10.92 4.85
N SER A 118 -11.38 11.05 5.56
CA SER A 118 -11.29 11.53 6.95
C SER A 118 -11.99 10.67 8.00
N LYS A 119 -12.55 9.50 7.64
CA LYS A 119 -13.25 8.61 8.57
C LYS A 119 -12.30 7.69 9.32
N ASN A 120 -12.67 7.35 10.56
CA ASN A 120 -12.07 6.21 11.27
C ASN A 120 -12.93 4.99 10.98
N ILE A 121 -12.33 3.96 10.43
CA ILE A 121 -13.06 2.78 9.97
C ILE A 121 -12.52 1.50 10.60
N VAL A 122 -13.40 0.53 10.73
CA VAL A 122 -13.12 -0.83 11.17
C VAL A 122 -14.01 -1.78 10.38
N ALA A 123 -13.53 -2.98 10.14
CA ALA A 123 -14.31 -4.00 9.46
C ALA A 123 -14.54 -5.22 10.37
N ALA A 124 -15.64 -5.91 10.15
CA ALA A 124 -15.93 -7.18 10.78
C ALA A 124 -16.35 -8.20 9.73
N ILE A 125 -15.86 -9.42 9.85
CA ILE A 125 -16.34 -10.59 9.13
C ILE A 125 -17.16 -11.43 10.09
N GLY A 126 -18.28 -11.92 9.60
CA GLY A 126 -19.15 -12.83 10.35
C GLY A 126 -19.89 -13.80 9.43
N VAL A 127 -20.66 -14.64 10.05
CA VAL A 127 -21.59 -15.56 9.39
C VAL A 127 -23.01 -15.01 9.43
N ILE A 128 -23.77 -15.30 8.39
CA ILE A 128 -25.21 -15.04 8.34
C ILE A 128 -25.91 -16.37 8.52
N ASP A 129 -26.76 -16.46 9.55
CA ASP A 129 -27.60 -17.61 9.77
C ASP A 129 -28.85 -17.58 8.87
N ARG A 130 -29.66 -18.68 8.87
CA ARG A 130 -30.88 -18.78 8.09
C ARG A 130 -31.93 -17.74 8.47
N SER A 131 -31.84 -17.13 9.64
CA SER A 131 -32.71 -16.03 10.07
C SER A 131 -32.25 -14.66 9.59
N GLY A 132 -31.12 -14.58 8.88
CA GLY A 132 -30.50 -13.34 8.42
C GLY A 132 -29.71 -12.61 9.50
N ARG A 133 -29.46 -13.22 10.67
CA ARG A 133 -28.71 -12.60 11.75
C ARG A 133 -27.21 -12.71 11.49
N PHE A 134 -26.51 -11.58 11.62
CA PHE A 134 -25.07 -11.51 11.55
C PHE A 134 -24.43 -11.87 12.90
N THR A 135 -23.51 -12.83 12.90
CA THR A 135 -22.68 -13.18 14.04
C THR A 135 -21.22 -12.92 13.70
N GLU A 136 -20.60 -11.97 14.39
CA GLU A 136 -19.20 -11.57 14.16
C GLU A 136 -18.23 -12.70 14.52
N LEU A 137 -17.27 -12.97 13.61
CA LEU A 137 -16.18 -13.94 13.77
C LEU A 137 -14.83 -13.25 13.97
N LEU A 138 -14.53 -12.27 13.12
CA LEU A 138 -13.26 -11.58 13.06
C LEU A 138 -13.47 -10.07 12.96
N ARG A 139 -12.57 -9.34 13.57
CA ARG A 139 -12.53 -7.88 13.50
C ARG A 139 -11.16 -7.43 13.01
N SER A 140 -11.16 -6.39 12.16
CA SER A 140 -9.92 -5.81 11.63
C SER A 140 -9.24 -4.88 12.62
N ASN A 141 -8.05 -4.41 12.25
CA ASN A 141 -7.46 -3.22 12.80
C ASN A 141 -8.29 -1.98 12.49
N ASP A 142 -8.20 -0.96 13.35
CA ASP A 142 -8.74 0.37 13.10
C ASP A 142 -7.87 1.11 12.10
N VAL A 143 -8.48 1.84 11.17
CA VAL A 143 -7.80 2.62 10.16
C VAL A 143 -8.39 4.03 10.10
N LYS A 144 -7.52 5.02 10.19
CA LYS A 144 -7.87 6.40 9.91
C LYS A 144 -7.60 6.69 8.44
N MET A 145 -8.64 6.98 7.68
CA MET A 145 -8.54 7.32 6.27
C MET A 145 -7.93 8.71 6.07
N CYS A 146 -7.20 8.86 4.96
CA CYS A 146 -6.65 10.15 4.58
C CYS A 146 -7.77 11.17 4.30
N THR A 147 -7.46 12.44 4.46
CA THR A 147 -8.37 13.51 4.06
C THR A 147 -8.31 13.73 2.54
N ASP A 148 -9.42 14.10 1.94
CA ASP A 148 -9.50 14.57 0.55
C ASP A 148 -9.16 16.07 0.43
N LYS A 149 -9.01 16.74 1.57
CA LYS A 149 -8.64 18.17 1.60
C LYS A 149 -7.13 18.31 1.55
N ILE A 150 -6.65 19.12 0.62
CA ILE A 150 -5.27 19.61 0.65
C ILE A 150 -5.18 20.49 1.89
N THR A 151 -4.48 20.03 2.91
CA THR A 151 -4.15 20.90 4.04
C THR A 151 -3.16 21.92 3.50
N GLN A 152 -3.64 23.14 3.24
CA GLN A 152 -2.77 24.28 3.07
C GLN A 152 -2.12 24.52 4.44
N THR A 153 -1.04 23.82 4.72
CA THR A 153 -0.11 24.29 5.73
C THR A 153 0.50 25.55 5.14
N ASN A 154 0.16 26.69 5.69
CA ASN A 154 0.79 27.98 5.37
C ASN A 154 2.29 28.00 5.76
N GLU A 155 2.82 26.89 6.21
CA GLU A 155 4.22 26.69 6.42
C GLU A 155 4.79 26.01 5.16
N GLU A 156 5.24 26.82 4.24
CA GLU A 156 6.19 26.44 3.19
C GLU A 156 7.53 26.08 3.86
N VAL A 157 7.50 25.04 4.71
CA VAL A 157 8.66 24.68 5.56
C VAL A 157 9.84 24.21 4.73
N TRP A 158 9.62 23.74 3.51
CA TRP A 158 10.71 23.23 2.65
C TRP A 158 11.33 24.29 1.72
N MET A 159 10.67 25.45 1.57
CA MET A 159 11.18 26.60 0.79
C MET A 159 11.36 27.89 1.63
N SER A 160 11.07 27.86 2.92
CA SER A 160 10.96 29.07 3.74
C SER A 160 12.29 29.69 4.16
N LYS A 161 13.41 29.07 3.78
CA LYS A 161 14.72 29.62 4.14
C LYS A 161 15.53 29.95 2.90
N GLN A 162 15.03 30.92 2.14
CA GLN A 162 15.78 31.53 1.03
C GLN A 162 17.19 31.97 1.48
N SER A 163 17.35 32.32 2.77
CA SER A 163 18.65 32.60 3.41
C SER A 163 19.54 31.36 3.47
N GLU A 164 19.04 30.20 3.86
CA GLU A 164 19.84 28.97 3.93
C GLU A 164 20.23 28.45 2.53
N TRP A 165 19.35 28.57 1.54
CA TRP A 165 19.67 28.29 0.15
C TRP A 165 20.75 29.22 -0.39
N MET A 166 20.70 30.51 -0.07
CA MET A 166 21.72 31.47 -0.48
C MET A 166 23.09 31.19 0.20
N GLU A 167 23.09 30.71 1.44
CA GLU A 167 24.34 30.28 2.12
C GLU A 167 24.91 29.01 1.49
N LEU A 168 24.08 28.02 1.15
CA LEU A 168 24.51 26.81 0.45
C LEU A 168 25.07 27.12 -0.93
N ILE A 169 24.44 28.00 -1.69
CA ILE A 169 24.94 28.45 -2.99
C ILE A 169 26.28 29.18 -2.83
N ARG A 170 26.41 30.08 -1.86
CA ARG A 170 27.68 30.79 -1.59
C ARG A 170 28.79 29.83 -1.19
N ALA A 171 28.49 28.84 -0.36
CA ALA A 171 29.45 27.83 0.06
C ALA A 171 29.89 26.88 -1.08
N SER A 172 29.08 26.71 -2.11
CA SER A 172 29.35 25.87 -3.27
C SER A 172 30.13 26.55 -4.40
N ILE A 173 30.23 27.89 -4.38
CA ILE A 173 31.00 28.63 -5.39
C ILE A 173 32.47 28.70 -4.98
N PRO A 174 33.41 28.16 -5.77
CA PRO A 174 34.84 28.28 -5.47
C PRO A 174 35.28 29.74 -5.43
N VAL A 175 35.98 30.11 -4.40
CA VAL A 175 36.48 31.50 -4.13
C VAL A 175 37.36 32.08 -5.27
N SER A 176 37.83 31.25 -6.18
CA SER A 176 38.71 31.62 -7.30
C SER A 176 38.06 32.51 -8.37
N HIS A 177 36.75 32.72 -8.34
CA HIS A 177 36.03 33.52 -9.37
C HIS A 177 35.89 35.02 -9.03
N PHE A 178 36.29 35.47 -7.84
CA PHE A 178 36.15 36.88 -7.43
C PHE A 178 37.46 37.69 -7.40
N ALA A 179 38.55 37.18 -7.97
CA ALA A 179 39.86 37.80 -7.86
C ALA A 179 40.28 38.65 -9.08
N HIS A 180 39.37 39.02 -9.97
CA HIS A 180 39.68 40.00 -11.05
C HIS A 180 38.45 40.83 -11.39
N ALA A 181 38.34 41.98 -10.75
CA ALA A 181 37.70 43.16 -11.28
C ALA A 181 38.28 44.39 -10.57
#